data_d792bb3d3e442b6af306ed92b2dd485b
#
_entry.id   d792bb3d3e442b6af306ed92b2dd485b
#
_cell.length_a   1.000
_cell.length_b   1.000
_cell.length_c   1.000
_cell.angle_alpha   90.00
_cell.angle_beta   90.00
_cell.angle_gamma   90.00
#
_symmetry.space_group_name_H-M   'P 1'
#
loop_
_entity.id
_entity.type
_entity.pdbx_description
1 polymer ?
#
loop_
_entity_poly.entity_id
_entity_poly.type
_entity_poly.pdbx_seq_one_letter_code
_entity_poly.pdbx_strand_id
1 'polypeptide(L)'
;MRTRKQELVSDDLKPFVCNIMKEYREKYNYSLEDLARALNYKKNRQTLHKYETGTLNIPYEIFFDIANIFNINSDVFDEIPM
;
A
#
# COMPACT_ATOMS: atom_id res chain seq x y z
N MET A 1 -7.44 -27.72 4.74
CA MET A 1 -7.47 -26.33 4.79
C MET A 1 -6.11 -25.73 4.65
N ARG A 2 -5.97 -24.75 3.86
CA ARG A 2 -4.66 -24.26 3.63
C ARG A 2 -4.21 -23.34 4.73
N THR A 3 -2.93 -23.26 4.89
CA THR A 3 -2.33 -22.39 5.85
C THR A 3 -2.59 -20.96 5.49
N ARG A 4 -2.94 -20.15 6.47
CA ARG A 4 -3.17 -18.75 6.25
C ARG A 4 -1.85 -18.04 6.04
N LYS A 5 -1.71 -17.42 4.91
CA LYS A 5 -0.57 -16.59 4.65
C LYS A 5 -1.03 -15.18 4.40
N GLN A 6 -0.10 -14.26 4.50
CA GLN A 6 -0.38 -12.89 4.16
C GLN A 6 -0.70 -12.83 2.68
N GLU A 7 -1.86 -12.30 2.35
CA GLU A 7 -2.26 -12.18 0.96
C GLU A 7 -1.64 -10.97 0.32
N LEU A 8 -1.17 -11.14 -0.90
CA LEU A 8 -0.57 -10.07 -1.66
C LEU A 8 -1.55 -9.54 -2.67
N VAL A 9 -1.44 -8.25 -2.96
CA VAL A 9 -2.23 -7.65 -4.02
C VAL A 9 -1.87 -8.33 -5.33
N SER A 10 -2.89 -8.69 -6.11
CA SER A 10 -2.66 -9.40 -7.35
C SER A 10 -1.94 -8.50 -8.36
N ASP A 11 -1.29 -9.13 -9.33
CA ASP A 11 -0.56 -8.39 -10.35
C ASP A 11 -1.47 -7.46 -11.14
N ASP A 12 -2.74 -7.86 -11.33
CA ASP A 12 -3.68 -7.03 -12.07
C ASP A 12 -3.95 -5.71 -11.35
N LEU A 13 -3.92 -5.72 -10.03
CA LEU A 13 -4.20 -4.52 -9.23
C LEU A 13 -2.95 -3.75 -8.86
N LYS A 14 -1.78 -4.31 -9.12
CA LYS A 14 -0.54 -3.70 -8.66
C LYS A 14 -0.34 -2.28 -9.17
N PRO A 15 -0.56 -1.98 -10.46
CA PRO A 15 -0.37 -0.59 -10.92
C PRO A 15 -1.32 0.38 -10.22
N PHE A 16 -2.55 -0.05 -9.99
CA PHE A 16 -3.54 0.79 -9.32
C PHE A 16 -3.09 1.09 -7.90
N VAL A 17 -2.67 0.06 -7.17
CA VAL A 17 -2.25 0.20 -5.78
C VAL A 17 -0.99 1.05 -5.67
N CYS A 18 -0.03 0.82 -6.57
CA CYS A 18 1.20 1.61 -6.56
C CYS A 18 0.91 3.09 -6.75
N ASN A 19 0.04 3.40 -7.69
CA ASN A 19 -0.31 4.79 -7.97
C ASN A 19 -1.01 5.45 -6.80
N ILE A 20 -1.97 4.74 -6.20
CA ILE A 20 -2.70 5.29 -5.07
C ILE A 20 -1.75 5.56 -3.91
N MET A 21 -0.89 4.61 -3.61
CA MET A 21 0.03 4.73 -2.50
C MET A 21 0.92 5.95 -2.66
N LYS A 22 1.51 6.09 -3.84
CA LYS A 22 2.42 7.19 -4.11
C LYS A 22 1.67 8.52 -4.14
N GLU A 23 0.52 8.53 -4.79
CA GLU A 23 -0.26 9.74 -4.97
C GLU A 23 -0.69 10.31 -3.61
N TYR A 24 -1.20 9.47 -2.73
CA TYR A 24 -1.65 9.95 -1.44
C TYR A 24 -0.48 10.33 -0.55
N ARG A 25 0.62 9.60 -0.64
CA ARG A 25 1.80 9.95 0.12
C ARG A 25 2.29 11.35 -0.25
N GLU A 26 2.33 11.63 -1.54
CA GLU A 26 2.78 12.95 -2.00
C GLU A 26 1.76 14.04 -1.68
N LYS A 27 0.48 13.68 -1.78
CA LYS A 27 -0.58 14.63 -1.47
C LYS A 27 -0.49 15.14 -0.03
N TYR A 28 -0.11 14.27 0.88
CA TYR A 28 0.02 14.64 2.28
C TYR A 28 1.43 15.01 2.69
N ASN A 29 2.33 15.12 1.71
CA ASN A 29 3.72 15.50 1.95
C ASN A 29 4.45 14.54 2.88
N TYR A 30 4.15 13.25 2.77
CA TYR A 30 4.86 12.24 3.53
C TYR A 30 6.08 11.79 2.76
N SER A 31 7.23 11.74 3.45
CA SER A 31 8.37 11.01 2.91
C SER A 31 8.15 9.51 3.14
N LEU A 32 8.98 8.70 2.52
CA LEU A 32 8.91 7.26 2.76
C LEU A 32 9.21 6.95 4.22
N GLU A 33 10.11 7.72 4.82
CA GLU A 33 10.42 7.53 6.23
C GLU A 33 9.21 7.90 7.10
N ASP A 34 8.51 8.97 6.74
CA ASP A 34 7.30 9.34 7.47
C ASP A 34 6.26 8.23 7.42
N LEU A 35 6.11 7.62 6.25
CA LEU A 35 5.15 6.54 6.10
C LEU A 35 5.58 5.31 6.91
N ALA A 36 6.88 5.00 6.88
CA ALA A 36 7.38 3.88 7.68
C ALA A 36 7.09 4.09 9.16
N ARG A 37 7.30 5.32 9.62
CA ARG A 37 7.04 5.65 11.02
C ARG A 37 5.55 5.51 11.35
N ALA A 38 4.69 5.98 10.46
CA ALA A 38 3.25 5.88 10.66
C ALA A 38 2.78 4.42 10.69
N LEU A 39 3.51 3.54 10.03
CA LEU A 39 3.22 2.11 10.03
C LEU A 39 3.86 1.40 11.22
N ASN A 40 4.41 2.15 12.16
CA ASN A 40 5.15 1.59 13.30
C ASN A 40 6.28 0.68 12.85
N TYR A 41 6.87 1.02 11.70
CA TYR A 41 8.01 0.29 11.13
C TYR A 41 7.72 -1.17 10.84
N LYS A 42 6.45 -1.48 10.57
CA LYS A 42 6.14 -2.82 10.07
C LYS A 42 6.89 -3.10 8.79
N LYS A 43 7.11 -2.05 7.99
CA LYS A 43 7.95 -2.10 6.80
C LYS A 43 8.87 -0.89 6.82
N ASN A 44 10.10 -1.08 6.37
CA ASN A 44 11.03 0.04 6.31
C ASN A 44 10.84 0.80 5.00
N ARG A 45 11.53 1.94 4.89
CA ARG A 45 11.35 2.81 3.73
C ARG A 45 11.79 2.17 2.43
N GLN A 46 12.81 1.32 2.47
CA GLN A 46 13.26 0.64 1.26
C GLN A 46 12.18 -0.29 0.73
N THR A 47 11.55 -1.02 1.63
CA THR A 47 10.46 -1.92 1.25
C THR A 47 9.29 -1.12 0.69
N LEU A 48 8.96 0.00 1.34
CA LEU A 48 7.87 0.84 0.87
C LEU A 48 8.15 1.41 -0.52
N HIS A 49 9.39 1.77 -0.76
CA HIS A 49 9.78 2.25 -2.10
C HIS A 49 9.59 1.16 -3.15
N LYS A 50 9.94 -0.07 -2.79
CA LYS A 50 9.74 -1.20 -3.71
C LYS A 50 8.27 -1.44 -4.00
N TYR A 51 7.41 -1.20 -3.03
CA TYR A 51 5.98 -1.27 -3.28
C TYR A 51 5.54 -0.21 -4.28
N GLU A 52 6.04 1.01 -4.12
CA GLU A 52 5.64 2.11 -5.01
C GLU A 52 6.14 1.93 -6.42
N THR A 53 7.30 1.30 -6.57
CA THR A 53 7.86 1.08 -7.89
C THR A 53 7.37 -0.21 -8.54
N GLY A 54 6.60 -1.00 -7.81
CA GLY A 54 6.11 -2.27 -8.32
C GLY A 54 7.12 -3.40 -8.28
N THR A 55 8.26 -3.18 -7.64
CA THR A 55 9.28 -4.22 -7.52
C THR A 55 8.83 -5.35 -6.62
N LEU A 56 8.05 -5.04 -5.59
CA LEU A 56 7.48 -6.02 -4.69
C LEU A 56 5.97 -5.84 -4.66
N ASN A 57 5.26 -6.94 -4.52
CA ASN A 57 3.81 -6.88 -4.32
C ASN A 57 3.52 -6.53 -2.87
N ILE A 58 2.58 -5.62 -2.68
CA ILE A 58 2.21 -5.18 -1.36
C ILE A 58 1.21 -6.16 -0.74
N PRO A 59 1.37 -6.53 0.53
CA PRO A 59 0.34 -7.30 1.22
C PRO A 59 -0.91 -6.45 1.44
N TYR A 60 -2.08 -7.06 1.34
CA TYR A 60 -3.32 -6.33 1.58
C TYR A 60 -3.33 -5.70 2.97
N GLU A 61 -2.79 -6.38 3.95
CA GLU A 61 -2.75 -5.84 5.32
C GLU A 61 -2.03 -4.50 5.35
N ILE A 62 -0.90 -4.41 4.67
CA ILE A 62 -0.12 -3.18 4.64
C ILE A 62 -0.84 -2.11 3.84
N PHE A 63 -1.46 -2.50 2.73
CA PHE A 63 -2.22 -1.56 1.93
C PHE A 63 -3.36 -0.95 2.73
N PHE A 64 -4.08 -1.77 3.49
CA PHE A 64 -5.17 -1.26 4.32
C PHE A 64 -4.66 -0.38 5.44
N ASP A 65 -3.50 -0.69 6.00
CA ASP A 65 -2.90 0.20 7.00
C ASP A 65 -2.58 1.55 6.39
N ILE A 66 -2.04 1.56 5.18
CA ILE A 66 -1.73 2.80 4.49
C ILE A 66 -3.02 3.57 4.18
N ALA A 67 -4.05 2.86 3.76
CA ALA A 67 -5.34 3.49 3.49
C ALA A 67 -5.89 4.15 4.74
N ASN A 68 -5.73 3.51 5.89
CA ASN A 68 -6.16 4.10 7.15
C ASN A 68 -5.36 5.34 7.51
N ILE A 69 -4.06 5.30 7.28
CA ILE A 69 -3.19 6.43 7.58
C ILE A 69 -3.60 7.66 6.78
N PHE A 70 -3.88 7.46 5.50
CA PHE A 70 -4.23 8.57 4.61
C PHE A 70 -5.74 8.79 4.50
N ASN A 71 -6.52 8.01 5.26
CA ASN A 71 -7.97 8.16 5.27
C ASN A 71 -8.55 8.07 3.86
N ILE A 72 -8.09 7.06 3.12
CA ILE A 72 -8.55 6.86 1.76
C ILE A 72 -9.96 6.32 1.78
N ASN A 73 -10.83 6.97 1.02
CA ASN A 73 -12.24 6.61 0.96
C ASN A 73 -12.46 5.24 0.37
N SER A 74 -13.47 4.53 0.86
CA SER A 74 -13.80 3.24 0.29
C SER A 74 -14.22 3.35 -1.17
N ASP A 75 -14.67 4.51 -1.60
CA ASP A 75 -15.03 4.72 -3.00
C ASP A 75 -13.85 4.45 -3.93
N VAL A 76 -12.65 4.70 -3.46
CA VAL A 76 -11.45 4.42 -4.24
C VAL A 76 -11.34 2.93 -4.54
N PHE A 77 -11.72 2.10 -3.57
CA PHE A 77 -11.62 0.66 -3.75
C PHE A 77 -12.71 0.13 -4.67
N ASP A 78 -13.81 0.83 -4.80
CA ASP A 78 -14.88 0.43 -5.69
C ASP A 78 -14.48 0.52 -7.15
N GLU A 79 -13.43 1.27 -7.44
CA GLU A 79 -12.93 1.43 -8.79
C GLU A 79 -11.98 0.32 -9.20
N ILE A 80 -11.64 -0.56 -8.28
CA ILE A 80 -10.71 -1.65 -8.57
C ILE A 80 -11.43 -2.68 -9.44
N PRO A 81 -10.88 -3.00 -10.61
CA PRO A 81 -11.50 -4.01 -11.46
C PRO A 81 -11.42 -5.38 -10.79
N MET A 82 -12.50 -6.11 -10.86
CA MET A 82 -12.56 -7.42 -10.23
C MET A 82 -12.68 -8.53 -11.25
#